data_b596a701595b516fda1fe31d68adf24c
#
_entry.id   b596a701595b516fda1fe31d68adf24c
#
_cell.length_a   1.000
_cell.length_b   1.000
_cell.length_c   1.000
_cell.angle_alpha   90.00
_cell.angle_beta   90.00
_cell.angle_gamma   90.00
#
_symmetry.space_group_name_H-M   'P 1'
#
loop_
_entity.id
_entity.type
_entity.pdbx_description
1 polymer ?
#
loop_
_entity_poly.entity_id
_entity_poly.type
_entity_poly.pdbx_seq_one_letter_code
_entity_poly.pdbx_strand_id
1 'polypeptide(L)'
;MISGMEEFLVTINAKPRIELALKEQEITYQDIKEEQKETLFVQKNGWGYISFEAQTDSSFLKLEKNVYTSDDFTGSICDLIYYINPAELHTGKNYGRITLENIYQHLTYEITIIRTPERREQEHIDYLEEQRTLAHITGIYLNYRMKKIGAGLFASGMLDALNHLIAMRPENDWYLLMKIQALLVSGQKQEAEWLFDEFRRKEEAKDTPLSLIHISEPTRLC
;
A
#
# COMPACT_ATOMS: atom_id res chain seq x y z
N MET A 1 -4.87 45.39 18.06
CA MET A 1 -3.97 46.42 18.65
C MET A 1 -2.57 45.88 18.97
N ILE A 2 -2.44 44.70 19.61
CA ILE A 2 -1.13 44.08 19.96
C ILE A 2 -0.32 43.70 18.71
N SER A 3 -0.96 43.11 17.66
CA SER A 3 -0.32 42.72 16.39
C SER A 3 0.35 43.92 15.67
N GLY A 4 -0.29 45.10 15.67
CA GLY A 4 0.29 46.31 15.05
C GLY A 4 1.53 46.83 15.76
N MET A 5 1.59 46.64 17.08
CA MET A 5 2.73 47.08 17.90
C MET A 5 3.94 46.16 17.68
N GLU A 6 3.72 44.87 17.54
CA GLU A 6 4.77 43.91 17.18
C GLU A 6 5.36 44.19 15.79
N GLU A 7 4.50 44.46 14.82
CA GLU A 7 4.92 44.77 13.46
C GLU A 7 5.72 46.06 13.36
N PHE A 8 5.34 47.08 14.14
CA PHE A 8 6.13 48.31 14.26
C PHE A 8 7.53 48.05 14.82
N LEU A 9 7.65 47.24 15.91
CA LEU A 9 8.92 46.93 16.53
C LEU A 9 9.83 46.14 15.57
N VAL A 10 9.27 45.24 14.77
CA VAL A 10 10.01 44.48 13.72
C VAL A 10 10.48 45.45 12.61
N THR A 11 9.59 46.37 12.17
CA THR A 11 9.88 47.30 11.06
C THR A 11 11.03 48.26 11.42
N ILE A 12 11.12 48.72 12.67
CA ILE A 12 12.22 49.56 13.13
C ILE A 12 13.48 48.80 13.57
N ASN A 13 13.54 47.48 13.32
CA ASN A 13 14.62 46.56 13.75
C ASN A 13 14.89 46.56 15.26
N ALA A 14 13.94 46.98 16.10
CA ALA A 14 14.05 46.90 17.54
C ALA A 14 13.84 45.48 18.09
N LYS A 15 13.25 44.58 17.27
CA LYS A 15 12.97 43.19 17.62
C LYS A 15 13.08 42.29 16.38
N PRO A 16 13.68 41.08 16.50
CA PRO A 16 13.65 40.09 15.43
C PRO A 16 12.22 39.56 15.26
N ARG A 17 11.88 39.18 14.01
CA ARG A 17 10.62 38.56 13.71
C ARG A 17 10.49 37.20 14.41
N ILE A 18 9.31 36.92 14.92
CA ILE A 18 9.00 35.61 15.50
C ILE A 18 8.73 34.63 14.36
N GLU A 19 9.47 33.56 14.34
CA GLU A 19 9.33 32.46 13.38
C GLU A 19 8.87 31.21 14.09
N LEU A 20 8.01 30.46 13.41
CA LEU A 20 7.57 29.13 13.81
C LEU A 20 8.46 28.08 13.18
N ALA A 21 8.72 27.01 13.90
CA ALA A 21 9.41 25.83 13.40
C ALA A 21 8.69 24.57 13.87
N LEU A 22 8.69 23.55 13.02
CA LEU A 22 8.28 22.20 13.38
C LEU A 22 9.52 21.37 13.74
N LYS A 23 9.41 20.60 14.82
CA LYS A 23 10.49 19.68 15.22
C LYS A 23 10.68 18.57 14.21
N GLU A 24 9.60 18.12 13.63
CA GLU A 24 9.54 17.08 12.59
C GLU A 24 8.67 17.60 11.46
N GLN A 25 9.01 17.22 10.21
CA GLN A 25 8.25 17.67 9.04
C GLN A 25 7.38 16.56 8.46
N GLU A 26 7.69 15.31 8.82
CA GLU A 26 6.96 14.12 8.35
C GLU A 26 6.89 13.06 9.44
N ILE A 27 5.82 12.27 9.39
CA ILE A 27 5.65 11.09 10.25
C ILE A 27 4.96 9.96 9.47
N THR A 28 5.30 8.72 9.83
CA THR A 28 4.67 7.54 9.26
C THR A 28 4.10 6.66 10.36
N TYR A 29 2.82 6.32 10.23
CA TYR A 29 2.10 5.38 11.09
C TYR A 29 1.80 4.08 10.34
N GLN A 30 1.65 2.99 11.08
CA GLN A 30 1.28 1.69 10.53
C GLN A 30 0.11 1.10 11.31
N ASP A 31 -0.87 0.57 10.57
CA ASP A 31 -1.98 -0.24 11.07
C ASP A 31 -2.75 0.35 12.26
N ILE A 32 -3.14 1.62 12.15
CA ILE A 32 -3.99 2.30 13.12
C ILE A 32 -5.39 1.66 13.07
N LYS A 33 -5.82 1.06 14.19
CA LYS A 33 -7.13 0.35 14.32
C LYS A 33 -8.20 1.14 15.05
N GLU A 34 -7.79 2.04 15.93
CA GLU A 34 -8.67 2.87 16.74
C GLU A 34 -8.35 4.35 16.51
N GLU A 35 -9.28 5.25 16.84
CA GLU A 35 -9.03 6.68 16.77
C GLU A 35 -7.84 7.04 17.66
N GLN A 36 -6.83 7.63 17.06
CA GLN A 36 -5.57 7.95 17.74
C GLN A 36 -5.44 9.47 17.88
N LYS A 37 -5.16 9.91 19.11
CA LYS A 37 -4.86 11.29 19.43
C LYS A 37 -3.37 11.51 19.41
N GLU A 38 -2.90 12.46 18.61
CA GLU A 38 -1.49 12.78 18.43
C GLU A 38 -1.22 14.25 18.66
N THR A 39 0.04 14.59 18.91
CA THR A 39 0.46 15.96 19.20
C THR A 39 1.61 16.37 18.28
N LEU A 40 1.42 17.46 17.55
CA LEU A 40 2.47 18.11 16.78
C LEU A 40 3.03 19.30 17.58
N PHE A 41 4.33 19.27 17.85
CA PHE A 41 5.02 20.32 18.58
C PHE A 41 5.44 21.45 17.63
N VAL A 42 4.84 22.64 17.86
CA VAL A 42 5.16 23.86 17.12
C VAL A 42 6.00 24.75 18.04
N GLN A 43 7.20 25.10 17.59
CA GLN A 43 8.15 25.93 18.36
C GLN A 43 8.25 27.34 17.79
N LYS A 44 8.30 28.35 18.65
CA LYS A 44 8.63 29.74 18.29
C LYS A 44 10.04 30.12 18.75
N ASN A 45 10.74 30.90 17.92
CA ASN A 45 12.14 31.32 18.17
C ASN A 45 12.28 32.53 19.11
N GLY A 46 11.19 33.19 19.50
CA GLY A 46 11.23 34.42 20.27
C GLY A 46 10.02 34.64 21.16
N TRP A 47 10.05 35.75 21.91
CA TRP A 47 8.92 36.20 22.75
C TRP A 47 8.07 37.21 21.99
N GLY A 48 6.77 37.29 22.30
CA GLY A 48 5.81 38.22 21.77
C GLY A 48 4.58 37.56 21.20
N TYR A 49 3.72 38.36 20.57
CA TYR A 49 2.45 37.91 20.03
C TYR A 49 2.67 37.25 18.67
N ILE A 50 2.14 36.05 18.54
CA ILE A 50 2.04 35.33 17.27
C ILE A 50 0.69 34.63 17.21
N SER A 51 0.12 34.53 16.02
CA SER A 51 -1.04 33.71 15.72
C SER A 51 -0.81 32.96 14.43
N PHE A 52 -1.35 31.75 14.34
CA PHE A 52 -1.35 30.96 13.12
C PHE A 52 -2.64 30.15 13.02
N GLU A 53 -3.01 29.84 11.81
CA GLU A 53 -4.12 28.97 11.47
C GLU A 53 -3.59 27.59 11.05
N ALA A 54 -4.23 26.53 11.56
CA ALA A 54 -3.93 25.16 11.20
C ALA A 54 -5.09 24.57 10.39
N GLN A 55 -4.77 23.94 9.27
CA GLN A 55 -5.73 23.31 8.38
C GLN A 55 -5.23 21.92 7.99
N THR A 56 -6.15 21.03 7.63
CA THR A 56 -5.81 19.71 7.06
C THR A 56 -6.51 19.52 5.73
N ASP A 57 -5.84 18.80 4.82
CA ASP A 57 -6.34 18.46 3.48
C ASP A 57 -6.98 17.06 3.40
N SER A 58 -7.04 16.33 4.52
CA SER A 58 -7.42 14.92 4.52
C SER A 58 -8.59 14.65 5.44
N SER A 59 -9.56 13.85 5.00
CA SER A 59 -10.76 13.50 5.77
C SER A 59 -10.44 12.68 7.03
N PHE A 60 -9.40 11.87 7.00
CA PHE A 60 -8.98 11.04 8.14
C PHE A 60 -8.24 11.81 9.23
N LEU A 61 -7.88 13.09 9.00
CA LEU A 61 -7.27 13.98 9.98
C LEU A 61 -8.27 15.00 10.50
N LYS A 62 -8.35 15.15 11.82
CA LYS A 62 -9.20 16.14 12.48
C LYS A 62 -8.39 16.91 13.50
N LEU A 63 -8.38 18.24 13.38
CA LEU A 63 -7.73 19.11 14.34
C LEU A 63 -8.66 19.38 15.52
N GLU A 64 -8.11 19.43 16.74
CA GLU A 64 -8.86 19.84 17.94
C GLU A 64 -9.18 21.33 17.88
N LYS A 65 -8.25 22.13 17.36
CA LYS A 65 -8.36 23.60 17.26
C LYS A 65 -7.73 24.05 15.94
N ASN A 66 -8.33 25.05 15.30
CA ASN A 66 -7.83 25.55 14.00
C ASN A 66 -7.01 26.83 14.13
N VAL A 67 -7.23 27.65 15.18
CA VAL A 67 -6.55 28.93 15.36
C VAL A 67 -5.80 28.91 16.68
N TYR A 68 -4.51 29.17 16.61
CA TYR A 68 -3.58 29.20 17.74
C TYR A 68 -3.02 30.60 17.91
N THR A 69 -2.85 31.01 19.17
CA THR A 69 -2.33 32.31 19.56
C THR A 69 -1.17 32.18 20.56
N SER A 70 -0.55 33.27 20.91
CA SER A 70 0.51 33.28 21.93
C SER A 70 0.09 32.67 23.26
N ASP A 71 -1.20 32.67 23.58
CA ASP A 71 -1.74 32.15 24.85
C ASP A 71 -1.75 30.60 24.85
N ASP A 72 -1.67 29.96 23.68
CA ASP A 72 -1.61 28.52 23.54
C ASP A 72 -0.16 27.96 23.70
N PHE A 73 0.82 28.85 23.83
CA PHE A 73 2.20 28.47 24.01
C PHE A 73 2.57 28.33 25.48
N THR A 74 3.11 27.18 25.85
CA THR A 74 3.80 27.00 27.13
C THR A 74 5.30 27.27 26.91
N GLY A 75 5.72 28.48 27.26
CA GLY A 75 7.07 28.96 26.94
C GLY A 75 7.25 29.17 25.43
N SER A 76 8.10 28.39 24.79
CA SER A 76 8.36 28.45 23.36
C SER A 76 7.64 27.37 22.55
N ILE A 77 6.88 26.47 23.17
CA ILE A 77 6.27 25.30 22.53
C ILE A 77 4.74 25.43 22.61
N CYS A 78 4.07 25.13 21.51
CA CYS A 78 2.63 24.96 21.39
C CYS A 78 2.32 23.53 20.97
N ASP A 79 1.35 22.91 21.68
CA ASP A 79 0.87 21.56 21.43
C ASP A 79 -0.33 21.64 20.48
N LEU A 80 -0.12 21.28 19.22
CA LEU A 80 -1.18 21.14 18.23
C LEU A 80 -1.68 19.70 18.26
N ILE A 81 -2.92 19.52 18.72
CA ILE A 81 -3.53 18.20 18.87
C ILE A 81 -4.35 17.88 17.63
N TYR A 82 -4.13 16.68 17.09
CA TYR A 82 -4.91 16.14 15.99
C TYR A 82 -5.31 14.69 16.24
N TYR A 83 -6.39 14.27 15.59
CA TYR A 83 -6.95 12.93 15.68
C TYR A 83 -6.87 12.27 14.32
N ILE A 84 -6.54 10.97 14.33
CA ILE A 84 -6.53 10.12 13.16
C ILE A 84 -7.73 9.19 13.23
N ASN A 85 -8.64 9.28 12.25
CA ASN A 85 -9.82 8.43 12.15
C ASN A 85 -9.53 7.23 11.22
N PRO A 86 -9.38 6.00 11.74
CA PRO A 86 -9.08 4.83 10.92
C PRO A 86 -10.21 4.43 9.96
N ALA A 87 -11.46 4.84 10.21
CA ALA A 87 -12.59 4.53 9.34
C ALA A 87 -12.50 5.21 7.96
N GLU A 88 -11.76 6.32 7.87
CA GLU A 88 -11.55 7.07 6.63
C GLU A 88 -10.28 6.65 5.88
N LEU A 89 -9.54 5.63 6.39
CA LEU A 89 -8.31 5.14 5.76
C LEU A 89 -8.61 4.08 4.71
N HIS A 90 -8.00 4.25 3.55
CA HIS A 90 -7.99 3.23 2.50
C HIS A 90 -6.86 2.22 2.72
N THR A 91 -7.04 1.01 2.20
CA THR A 91 -5.98 0.01 2.17
C THR A 91 -4.77 0.50 1.37
N GLY A 92 -3.57 0.32 1.91
CA GLY A 92 -2.32 0.83 1.35
C GLY A 92 -1.88 2.13 2.00
N LYS A 93 -1.24 3.01 1.23
CA LYS A 93 -0.69 4.28 1.73
C LYS A 93 -1.73 5.40 1.64
N ASN A 94 -2.00 6.04 2.77
CA ASN A 94 -2.81 7.22 2.91
C ASN A 94 -1.90 8.40 3.23
N TYR A 95 -2.06 9.50 2.49
CA TYR A 95 -1.27 10.71 2.67
C TYR A 95 -2.17 11.83 3.16
N GLY A 96 -1.74 12.51 4.20
CA GLY A 96 -2.42 13.66 4.76
C GLY A 96 -1.41 14.74 5.12
N ARG A 97 -1.89 15.97 5.21
CA ARG A 97 -1.06 17.12 5.48
C ARG A 97 -1.77 18.05 6.46
N ILE A 98 -1.00 18.52 7.44
CA ILE A 98 -1.39 19.64 8.30
C ILE A 98 -0.58 20.84 7.86
N THR A 99 -1.28 21.91 7.49
CA THR A 99 -0.68 23.17 7.08
C THR A 99 -0.87 24.20 8.18
N LEU A 100 0.23 24.86 8.57
CA LEU A 100 0.24 25.96 9.51
C LEU A 100 0.54 27.23 8.76
N GLU A 101 -0.36 28.19 8.82
CA GLU A 101 -0.24 29.43 8.07
C GLU A 101 -0.35 30.64 9.00
N ASN A 102 0.57 31.56 8.83
CA ASN A 102 0.49 32.90 9.38
C ASN A 102 0.80 33.92 8.28
N ILE A 103 0.78 35.21 8.58
CA ILE A 103 0.99 36.29 7.59
C ILE A 103 2.35 36.16 6.85
N TYR A 104 3.35 35.49 7.45
CA TYR A 104 4.72 35.48 6.95
C TYR A 104 5.26 34.11 6.62
N GLN A 105 4.64 33.05 7.13
CA GLN A 105 5.14 31.69 7.03
C GLN A 105 4.02 30.70 6.66
N HIS A 106 4.42 29.72 5.89
CA HIS A 106 3.63 28.55 5.54
C HIS A 106 4.46 27.32 5.87
N LEU A 107 4.04 26.57 6.88
CA LEU A 107 4.69 25.34 7.31
C LEU A 107 3.80 24.16 7.02
N THR A 108 4.41 23.05 6.64
CA THR A 108 3.71 21.83 6.29
C THR A 108 4.25 20.66 7.09
N TYR A 109 3.34 19.87 7.62
CA TYR A 109 3.60 18.60 8.29
C TYR A 109 2.94 17.47 7.52
N GLU A 110 3.74 16.52 7.03
CA GLU A 110 3.26 15.43 6.20
C GLU A 110 3.05 14.17 7.05
N ILE A 111 1.89 13.55 6.88
CA ILE A 111 1.48 12.34 7.61
C ILE A 111 1.23 11.25 6.59
N THR A 112 1.96 10.16 6.72
CA THR A 112 1.75 8.94 5.93
C THR A 112 1.20 7.85 6.84
N ILE A 113 0.09 7.24 6.46
CA ILE A 113 -0.49 6.11 7.20
C ILE A 113 -0.55 4.90 6.27
N ILE A 114 0.10 3.82 6.66
CA ILE A 114 0.09 2.56 5.92
C ILE A 114 -0.92 1.63 6.59
N ARG A 115 -2.02 1.31 5.87
CA ARG A 115 -3.00 0.33 6.31
C ARG A 115 -2.80 -0.97 5.55
N THR A 116 -2.43 -2.02 6.27
CA THR A 116 -2.34 -3.37 5.72
C THR A 116 -3.75 -3.90 5.45
N PRO A 117 -4.01 -4.51 4.27
CA PRO A 117 -5.32 -5.08 3.96
C PRO A 117 -5.68 -6.18 4.96
N GLU A 118 -6.94 -6.23 5.38
CA GLU A 118 -7.46 -7.37 6.11
C GLU A 118 -7.46 -8.62 5.22
N ARG A 119 -7.42 -9.80 5.83
CA ARG A 119 -7.35 -11.07 5.10
C ARG A 119 -8.39 -11.17 3.97
N ARG A 120 -9.63 -10.75 4.21
CA ARG A 120 -10.70 -10.78 3.19
C ARG A 120 -10.46 -9.79 2.06
N GLU A 121 -9.94 -8.61 2.38
CA GLU A 121 -9.57 -7.60 1.39
C GLU A 121 -8.40 -8.11 0.53
N GLN A 122 -7.41 -8.75 1.16
CA GLN A 122 -6.28 -9.34 0.45
C GLN A 122 -6.73 -10.47 -0.48
N GLU A 123 -7.59 -11.39 -0.01
CA GLU A 123 -8.16 -12.46 -0.83
C GLU A 123 -8.93 -11.91 -2.05
N HIS A 124 -9.62 -10.79 -1.89
CA HIS A 124 -10.31 -10.11 -3.00
C HIS A 124 -9.34 -9.44 -3.98
N ILE A 125 -8.29 -8.78 -3.48
CA ILE A 125 -7.23 -8.18 -4.31
C ILE A 125 -6.55 -9.27 -5.12
N ASP A 126 -6.15 -10.38 -4.49
CA ASP A 126 -5.52 -11.52 -5.14
C ASP A 126 -6.42 -12.14 -6.23
N TYR A 127 -7.73 -12.25 -5.95
CA TYR A 127 -8.70 -12.71 -6.93
C TYR A 127 -8.79 -11.77 -8.15
N LEU A 128 -8.85 -10.46 -7.93
CA LEU A 128 -8.91 -9.51 -9.04
C LEU A 128 -7.62 -9.51 -9.87
N GLU A 129 -6.47 -9.67 -9.24
CA GLU A 129 -5.17 -9.77 -9.90
C GLU A 129 -5.08 -11.05 -10.75
N GLU A 130 -5.52 -12.16 -10.20
CA GLU A 130 -5.64 -13.44 -10.91
C GLU A 130 -6.53 -13.28 -12.16
N GLN A 131 -7.72 -12.67 -12.04
CA GLN A 131 -8.63 -12.43 -13.17
C GLN A 131 -8.01 -11.53 -14.25
N ARG A 132 -7.32 -10.46 -13.86
CA ARG A 132 -6.61 -9.58 -14.80
C ARG A 132 -5.50 -10.30 -15.54
N THR A 133 -4.73 -11.13 -14.84
CA THR A 133 -3.63 -11.91 -15.43
C THR A 133 -4.17 -12.96 -16.38
N LEU A 134 -5.28 -13.63 -16.05
CA LEU A 134 -5.96 -14.58 -16.95
C LEU A 134 -6.52 -13.90 -18.20
N ALA A 135 -7.10 -12.69 -18.06
CA ALA A 135 -7.55 -11.91 -19.21
C ALA A 135 -6.37 -11.51 -20.11
N HIS A 136 -5.23 -11.14 -19.53
CA HIS A 136 -4.00 -10.85 -20.27
C HIS A 136 -3.50 -12.07 -21.05
N ILE A 137 -3.41 -13.23 -20.40
CA ILE A 137 -3.05 -14.54 -21.01
C ILE A 137 -3.98 -14.85 -22.20
N THR A 138 -5.29 -14.67 -22.00
CA THR A 138 -6.29 -14.88 -23.04
C THR A 138 -6.03 -13.95 -24.23
N GLY A 139 -5.70 -12.69 -24.00
CA GLY A 139 -5.33 -11.73 -25.02
C GLY A 139 -4.09 -12.13 -25.81
N ILE A 140 -3.04 -12.59 -25.13
CA ILE A 140 -1.82 -13.11 -25.75
C ILE A 140 -2.15 -14.34 -26.63
N TYR A 141 -2.92 -15.28 -26.09
CA TYR A 141 -3.34 -16.49 -26.81
C TYR A 141 -4.14 -16.16 -28.07
N LEU A 142 -5.12 -15.26 -27.99
CA LEU A 142 -5.90 -14.83 -29.15
C LEU A 142 -5.05 -14.15 -30.21
N ASN A 143 -4.12 -13.26 -29.81
CA ASN A 143 -3.21 -12.60 -30.74
C ASN A 143 -2.31 -13.61 -31.47
N TYR A 144 -1.85 -14.63 -30.78
CA TYR A 144 -1.09 -15.72 -31.39
C TYR A 144 -1.95 -16.54 -32.37
N ARG A 145 -3.17 -16.93 -31.97
CA ARG A 145 -4.10 -17.66 -32.85
C ARG A 145 -4.48 -16.88 -34.09
N MET A 146 -4.62 -15.55 -33.96
CA MET A 146 -4.88 -14.66 -35.11
C MET A 146 -3.62 -14.34 -35.92
N LYS A 147 -2.47 -14.95 -35.61
CA LYS A 147 -1.17 -14.70 -36.27
C LYS A 147 -0.69 -13.25 -36.18
N LYS A 148 -1.13 -12.50 -35.17
CA LYS A 148 -0.69 -11.11 -34.94
C LYS A 148 0.67 -11.06 -34.22
N ILE A 149 1.01 -12.10 -33.49
CA ILE A 149 2.31 -12.27 -32.81
C ILE A 149 2.92 -13.62 -33.16
N GLY A 150 4.26 -13.68 -33.17
CA GLY A 150 5.02 -14.91 -33.40
C GLY A 150 5.15 -15.78 -32.13
N ALA A 151 5.63 -17.02 -32.31
CA ALA A 151 5.80 -17.98 -31.23
C ALA A 151 6.71 -17.50 -30.08
N GLY A 152 7.77 -16.74 -30.39
CA GLY A 152 8.67 -16.18 -29.37
C GLY A 152 7.98 -15.17 -28.45
N LEU A 153 7.24 -14.20 -29.01
CA LEU A 153 6.47 -13.20 -28.22
C LEU A 153 5.30 -13.85 -27.46
N PHE A 154 4.66 -14.86 -28.08
CA PHE A 154 3.65 -15.66 -27.39
C PHE A 154 4.24 -16.34 -26.15
N ALA A 155 5.35 -17.07 -26.33
CA ALA A 155 5.95 -17.83 -25.25
C ALA A 155 6.46 -16.94 -24.12
N SER A 156 7.19 -15.85 -24.41
CA SER A 156 7.69 -14.95 -23.37
C SER A 156 6.56 -14.33 -22.55
N GLY A 157 5.53 -13.78 -23.22
CA GLY A 157 4.40 -13.17 -22.52
C GLY A 157 3.57 -14.17 -21.71
N MET A 158 3.39 -15.41 -22.24
CA MET A 158 2.71 -16.49 -21.50
C MET A 158 3.53 -16.93 -20.29
N LEU A 159 4.84 -17.12 -20.43
CA LEU A 159 5.70 -17.60 -19.35
C LEU A 159 5.76 -16.58 -18.18
N ASP A 160 5.90 -15.30 -18.49
CA ASP A 160 5.93 -14.26 -17.47
C ASP A 160 4.61 -14.21 -16.67
N ALA A 161 3.47 -14.20 -17.37
CA ALA A 161 2.16 -14.18 -16.73
C ALA A 161 1.85 -15.47 -15.94
N LEU A 162 2.22 -16.65 -16.48
CA LEU A 162 2.00 -17.91 -15.79
C LEU A 162 2.92 -18.12 -14.60
N ASN A 163 4.17 -17.65 -14.64
CA ASN A 163 5.04 -17.65 -13.46
C ASN A 163 4.45 -16.85 -12.32
N HIS A 164 3.84 -15.69 -12.64
CA HIS A 164 3.15 -14.88 -11.65
C HIS A 164 1.95 -15.61 -11.04
N LEU A 165 1.08 -16.23 -11.87
CA LEU A 165 -0.07 -17.01 -11.40
C LEU A 165 0.33 -18.22 -10.56
N ILE A 166 1.38 -18.93 -10.94
CA ILE A 166 1.91 -20.09 -10.18
C ILE A 166 2.44 -19.63 -8.82
N ALA A 167 3.08 -18.46 -8.75
CA ALA A 167 3.53 -17.90 -7.47
C ALA A 167 2.36 -17.52 -6.55
N MET A 168 1.24 -17.00 -7.10
CA MET A 168 0.03 -16.64 -6.36
C MET A 168 -0.77 -17.89 -5.92
N ARG A 169 -0.87 -18.90 -6.77
CA ARG A 169 -1.69 -20.11 -6.60
C ARG A 169 -0.88 -21.37 -6.91
N PRO A 170 0.09 -21.74 -6.06
CA PRO A 170 0.97 -22.90 -6.33
C PRO A 170 0.22 -24.24 -6.30
N GLU A 171 -0.98 -24.29 -5.73
CA GLU A 171 -1.86 -25.45 -5.71
C GLU A 171 -2.66 -25.65 -7.01
N ASN A 172 -2.68 -24.65 -7.91
CA ASN A 172 -3.44 -24.71 -9.14
C ASN A 172 -2.61 -25.31 -10.29
N ASP A 173 -2.68 -26.64 -10.39
CA ASP A 173 -1.96 -27.42 -11.39
C ASP A 173 -2.29 -27.03 -12.85
N TRP A 174 -3.44 -26.36 -13.09
CA TRP A 174 -3.82 -25.88 -14.42
C TRP A 174 -2.83 -24.84 -14.97
N TYR A 175 -2.32 -23.96 -14.14
CA TYR A 175 -1.33 -22.96 -14.56
C TYR A 175 0.00 -23.60 -14.95
N LEU A 176 0.39 -24.66 -14.27
CA LEU A 176 1.58 -25.44 -14.62
C LEU A 176 1.43 -26.13 -15.98
N LEU A 177 0.27 -26.74 -16.24
CA LEU A 177 -0.02 -27.35 -17.53
C LEU A 177 -0.01 -26.33 -18.69
N MET A 178 -0.55 -25.15 -18.47
CA MET A 178 -0.48 -24.04 -19.46
C MET A 178 0.97 -23.59 -19.70
N LYS A 179 1.81 -23.55 -18.66
CA LYS A 179 3.24 -23.24 -18.78
C LYS A 179 3.97 -24.29 -19.62
N ILE A 180 3.73 -25.57 -19.38
CA ILE A 180 4.29 -26.67 -20.18
C ILE A 180 3.90 -26.51 -21.66
N GLN A 181 2.63 -26.19 -21.93
CA GLN A 181 2.17 -25.92 -23.30
C GLN A 181 2.90 -24.73 -23.94
N ALA A 182 3.10 -23.63 -23.22
CA ALA A 182 3.83 -22.47 -23.73
C ALA A 182 5.31 -22.81 -24.05
N LEU A 183 5.96 -23.60 -23.20
CA LEU A 183 7.33 -24.11 -23.43
C LEU A 183 7.41 -24.98 -24.68
N LEU A 184 6.45 -25.86 -24.90
CA LEU A 184 6.41 -26.68 -26.11
C LEU A 184 6.25 -25.84 -27.38
N VAL A 185 5.40 -24.82 -27.35
CA VAL A 185 5.22 -23.90 -28.49
C VAL A 185 6.49 -23.09 -28.78
N SER A 186 7.26 -22.72 -27.74
CA SER A 186 8.55 -22.04 -27.91
C SER A 186 9.71 -22.92 -28.33
N GLY A 187 9.50 -24.24 -28.36
CA GLY A 187 10.54 -25.20 -28.69
C GLY A 187 11.45 -25.63 -27.53
N GLN A 188 11.15 -25.18 -26.30
CA GLN A 188 11.88 -25.51 -25.07
C GLN A 188 11.45 -26.88 -24.52
N LYS A 189 11.64 -27.93 -25.33
CA LYS A 189 11.13 -29.27 -25.05
C LYS A 189 11.69 -29.88 -23.77
N GLN A 190 12.99 -29.73 -23.52
CA GLN A 190 13.65 -30.32 -22.34
C GLN A 190 13.07 -29.80 -21.02
N GLU A 191 12.82 -28.48 -20.95
CA GLU A 191 12.21 -27.85 -19.76
C GLU A 191 10.74 -28.27 -19.60
N ALA A 192 10.00 -28.34 -20.70
CA ALA A 192 8.63 -28.83 -20.71
C ALA A 192 8.53 -30.31 -20.24
N GLU A 193 9.40 -31.19 -20.71
CA GLU A 193 9.45 -32.61 -20.29
C GLU A 193 9.79 -32.74 -18.80
N TRP A 194 10.76 -31.96 -18.32
CA TRP A 194 11.14 -31.95 -16.91
C TRP A 194 9.97 -31.51 -15.99
N LEU A 195 9.31 -30.43 -16.33
CA LEU A 195 8.12 -29.92 -15.58
C LEU A 195 6.96 -30.91 -15.62
N PHE A 196 6.75 -31.57 -16.77
CA PHE A 196 5.69 -32.57 -16.93
C PHE A 196 5.97 -33.80 -16.08
N ASP A 197 7.23 -34.30 -16.05
CA ASP A 197 7.62 -35.42 -15.20
C ASP A 197 7.54 -35.08 -13.70
N GLU A 198 7.82 -33.85 -13.32
CA GLU A 198 7.62 -33.38 -11.94
C GLU A 198 6.14 -33.36 -11.58
N PHE A 199 5.30 -32.82 -12.47
CA PHE A 199 3.86 -32.82 -12.31
C PHE A 199 3.29 -34.24 -12.16
N ARG A 200 3.67 -35.14 -13.03
CA ARG A 200 3.22 -36.55 -12.99
C ARG A 200 3.60 -37.22 -11.67
N ARG A 201 4.84 -37.05 -11.19
CA ARG A 201 5.28 -37.62 -9.91
C ARG A 201 4.47 -37.04 -8.73
N LYS A 202 4.09 -35.77 -8.77
CA LYS A 202 3.28 -35.12 -7.77
C LYS A 202 1.84 -35.68 -7.77
N GLU A 203 1.27 -35.94 -8.94
CA GLU A 203 -0.06 -36.56 -9.07
C GLU A 203 -0.07 -38.03 -8.63
N GLU A 204 0.91 -38.82 -9.05
CA GLU A 204 1.07 -40.23 -8.63
C GLU A 204 1.21 -40.34 -7.10
N ALA A 205 1.86 -39.36 -6.44
CA ALA A 205 1.97 -39.30 -4.99
C ALA A 205 0.66 -38.97 -4.29
N LYS A 206 -0.26 -38.23 -4.92
CA LYS A 206 -1.59 -37.93 -4.40
C LYS A 206 -2.52 -39.16 -4.48
N ASP A 207 -2.45 -39.95 -5.54
CA ASP A 207 -3.32 -41.09 -5.77
C ASP A 207 -2.94 -42.33 -4.97
N THR A 208 -1.66 -42.47 -4.57
CA THR A 208 -1.14 -43.66 -3.88
C THR A 208 -1.87 -44.02 -2.56
N PRO A 209 -2.32 -43.10 -1.71
CA PRO A 209 -3.01 -43.47 -0.47
C PRO A 209 -4.44 -44.00 -0.67
N LEU A 210 -5.12 -43.59 -1.75
CA LEU A 210 -6.53 -44.01 -2.00
C LEU A 210 -6.62 -45.29 -2.80
N SER A 211 -5.72 -45.53 -3.75
CA SER A 211 -5.73 -46.78 -4.57
C SER A 211 -5.28 -48.01 -3.77
N LEU A 212 -4.39 -47.86 -2.79
CA LEU A 212 -3.99 -48.98 -1.92
C LEU A 212 -5.05 -49.42 -0.95
N ILE A 213 -5.93 -48.47 -0.51
CA ILE A 213 -7.07 -48.81 0.36
C ILE A 213 -8.13 -49.57 -0.38
N HIS A 214 -8.38 -49.28 -1.66
CA HIS A 214 -9.37 -50.01 -2.47
C HIS A 214 -8.88 -51.40 -2.96
N ILE A 215 -7.57 -51.65 -3.06
CA ILE A 215 -7.01 -52.95 -3.46
C ILE A 215 -6.88 -53.90 -2.26
N SER A 216 -6.85 -53.41 -1.04
CA SER A 216 -6.68 -54.20 0.18
C SER A 216 -7.96 -54.74 0.83
N GLU A 217 -9.14 -54.41 0.32
CA GLU A 217 -10.39 -55.09 0.74
C GLU A 217 -10.59 -56.38 -0.04
N PRO A 218 -10.27 -57.55 0.52
CA PRO A 218 -10.67 -58.82 -0.11
C PRO A 218 -12.19 -58.95 0.05
N THR A 219 -12.87 -58.93 -1.07
CA THR A 219 -14.26 -59.37 -1.13
C THR A 219 -14.42 -60.77 -0.48
N ARG A 220 -14.71 -60.81 0.79
CA ARG A 220 -15.30 -62.02 1.41
C ARG A 220 -16.76 -62.07 1.04
N LEU A 221 -17.05 -62.72 -0.07
CA LEU A 221 -18.31 -63.31 -0.36
C LEU A 221 -18.37 -64.66 0.38
N CYS A 222 -19.24 -64.79 1.38
CA CYS A 222 -19.90 -66.00 1.81
C CYS A 222 -21.37 -65.75 1.79
#